data_d8aae99e7620072ff1b31aa2fc835e13
#
_entry.id   d8aae99e7620072ff1b31aa2fc835e13
#
_cell.length_a   1.000
_cell.length_b   1.000
_cell.length_c   1.000
_cell.angle_alpha   90.00
_cell.angle_beta   90.00
_cell.angle_gamma   90.00
#
_symmetry.space_group_name_H-M   'P 1'
#
loop_
_entity.id
_entity.type
_entity.pdbx_description
1 polymer ?
#
loop_
_entity_poly.entity_id
_entity_poly.type
_entity_poly.pdbx_seq_one_letter_code
_entity_poly.pdbx_strand_id
1 'polypeptide(L)'
;MNKKRRASYTGKHILMIIVSILSVFPFIWMIISATNTSAQISMGKMTFGTNLITNIQNAFHSADIGRAFLNSAYVSVMITVLSILICSAAGYACVVYKSKATEIVFMILIASMMVPFAAKLIPLYRIFANLHLLNNFWAIILPAIGAPFLVFFFRQNSENFPIETIQAARVDGCSEIGIFFRIYMPMMRSTYAAAAIFSFMAAWNNYMWPLVALQSEDKYTLPLMVSNLASGFAPDYGMVMVGIIISTIPTIVIFFLLQKSFVEGILGSVK
;
A
#
# COMPACT_ATOMS: atom_id res chain seq x y z
N MET A 1 24.23 -9.97 37.03
CA MET A 1 24.05 -9.34 35.71
C MET A 1 25.07 -8.23 35.56
N ASN A 2 26.04 -8.37 34.62
CA ASN A 2 27.26 -7.54 34.53
C ASN A 2 26.91 -6.06 34.23
N LYS A 3 27.50 -5.08 34.93
CA LYS A 3 27.31 -3.62 34.74
C LYS A 3 27.37 -3.19 33.26
N LYS A 4 28.27 -3.80 32.48
CA LYS A 4 28.38 -3.54 31.00
C LYS A 4 27.14 -3.97 30.21
N ARG A 5 26.48 -5.08 30.56
CA ARG A 5 25.21 -5.50 29.92
C ARG A 5 24.10 -4.54 30.27
N ARG A 6 23.99 -4.07 31.52
CA ARG A 6 22.96 -3.11 31.94
C ARG A 6 23.10 -1.77 31.22
N ALA A 7 24.30 -1.24 31.09
CA ALA A 7 24.60 -0.01 30.34
C ALA A 7 24.22 -0.14 28.82
N SER A 8 24.52 -1.30 28.21
CA SER A 8 24.15 -1.59 26.85
C SER A 8 22.63 -1.67 26.65
N TYR A 9 21.89 -2.24 27.61
CA TYR A 9 20.41 -2.26 27.55
C TYR A 9 19.82 -0.85 27.70
N THR A 10 20.33 -0.05 28.64
CA THR A 10 19.89 1.34 28.84
C THR A 10 20.11 2.19 27.59
N GLY A 11 21.29 2.08 26.97
CA GLY A 11 21.60 2.80 25.72
C GLY A 11 20.65 2.43 24.57
N LYS A 12 20.32 1.13 24.42
CA LYS A 12 19.34 0.66 23.43
C LYS A 12 17.95 1.24 23.67
N HIS A 13 17.49 1.28 24.93
CA HIS A 13 16.17 1.85 25.26
C HIS A 13 16.11 3.35 24.98
N ILE A 14 17.16 4.10 25.36
CA ILE A 14 17.25 5.54 25.08
C ILE A 14 17.20 5.78 23.56
N LEU A 15 17.98 5.03 22.77
CA LEU A 15 17.95 5.13 21.32
C LEU A 15 16.55 4.84 20.74
N MET A 16 15.90 3.76 21.22
CA MET A 16 14.54 3.42 20.78
C MET A 16 13.52 4.52 21.12
N ILE A 17 13.62 5.13 22.30
CA ILE A 17 12.75 6.24 22.71
C ILE A 17 12.96 7.46 21.79
N ILE A 18 14.22 7.83 21.53
CA ILE A 18 14.54 8.95 20.65
C ILE A 18 14.00 8.71 19.25
N VAL A 19 14.23 7.52 18.68
CA VAL A 19 13.72 7.16 17.34
C VAL A 19 12.20 7.17 17.32
N SER A 20 11.53 6.66 18.38
CA SER A 20 10.07 6.68 18.48
C SER A 20 9.52 8.11 18.51
N ILE A 21 10.11 9.00 19.30
CA ILE A 21 9.71 10.42 19.38
C ILE A 21 9.87 11.09 18.02
N LEU A 22 11.02 10.91 17.36
CA LEU A 22 11.27 11.46 16.03
C LEU A 22 10.30 10.92 14.97
N SER A 23 9.92 9.64 15.06
CA SER A 23 8.97 9.02 14.13
C SER A 23 7.54 9.49 14.34
N VAL A 24 7.13 9.79 15.58
CA VAL A 24 5.76 10.26 15.90
C VAL A 24 5.61 11.77 15.70
N PHE A 25 6.71 12.52 15.77
CA PHE A 25 6.71 13.98 15.68
C PHE A 25 5.98 14.53 14.43
N PRO A 26 6.20 14.04 13.19
CA PRO A 26 5.47 14.56 12.02
C PRO A 26 3.96 14.42 12.14
N PHE A 27 3.46 13.34 12.74
CA PHE A 27 2.03 13.12 12.95
C PHE A 27 1.44 14.07 13.98
N ILE A 28 2.17 14.32 15.08
CA ILE A 28 1.75 15.31 16.09
C ILE A 28 1.73 16.70 15.45
N TRP A 29 2.76 17.07 14.71
CA TRP A 29 2.84 18.35 14.03
C TRP A 29 1.71 18.54 13.00
N MET A 30 1.37 17.51 12.25
CA MET A 30 0.23 17.49 11.33
C MET A 30 -1.10 17.77 12.04
N ILE A 31 -1.34 17.11 13.19
CA ILE A 31 -2.55 17.33 14.00
C ILE A 31 -2.59 18.76 14.55
N ILE A 32 -1.49 19.26 15.10
CA ILE A 32 -1.38 20.65 15.59
C ILE A 32 -1.63 21.62 14.43
N SER A 33 -1.03 21.40 13.27
CA SER A 33 -1.18 22.26 12.10
C SER A 33 -2.61 22.32 11.60
N ALA A 34 -3.35 21.22 11.62
CA ALA A 34 -4.76 21.19 11.25
C ALA A 34 -5.64 22.08 12.14
N THR A 35 -5.18 22.47 13.34
CA THR A 35 -5.88 23.39 14.24
C THR A 35 -5.52 24.87 14.05
N ASN A 36 -4.56 25.18 13.18
CA ASN A 36 -4.00 26.52 12.98
C ASN A 36 -4.38 27.11 11.62
N THR A 37 -4.22 28.42 11.46
CA THR A 37 -4.35 29.10 10.15
C THR A 37 -3.12 28.85 9.28
N SER A 38 -3.24 29.02 7.96
CA SER A 38 -2.11 28.89 7.02
C SER A 38 -0.92 29.79 7.38
N ALA A 39 -1.16 31.02 7.83
CA ALA A 39 -0.11 31.93 8.29
C ALA A 39 0.62 31.39 9.52
N GLN A 40 -0.11 30.85 10.51
CA GLN A 40 0.48 30.27 11.71
C GLN A 40 1.29 29.01 11.42
N ILE A 41 0.80 28.19 10.49
CA ILE A 41 1.53 26.97 10.02
C ILE A 41 2.84 27.38 9.35
N SER A 42 2.82 28.39 8.46
CA SER A 42 4.00 28.88 7.75
C SER A 42 5.02 29.52 8.72
N MET A 43 4.58 30.07 9.84
CA MET A 43 5.44 30.57 10.92
C MET A 43 5.98 29.45 11.82
N GLY A 44 5.63 28.19 11.58
CA GLY A 44 6.10 27.07 12.39
C GLY A 44 5.47 26.96 13.78
N LYS A 45 4.25 27.45 13.98
CA LYS A 45 3.57 27.41 15.29
C LYS A 45 3.34 25.95 15.74
N MET A 46 3.88 25.61 16.91
CA MET A 46 3.85 24.27 17.50
C MET A 46 2.79 24.10 18.61
N THR A 47 1.83 25.00 18.71
CA THR A 47 0.75 24.92 19.72
C THR A 47 -0.60 24.77 19.05
N PHE A 48 -1.53 24.10 19.73
CA PHE A 48 -2.90 23.96 19.24
C PHE A 48 -3.56 25.34 19.03
N GLY A 49 -4.27 25.48 17.93
CA GLY A 49 -5.09 26.62 17.57
C GLY A 49 -6.59 26.33 17.72
N THR A 50 -7.42 27.22 17.21
CA THR A 50 -8.91 27.13 17.31
C THR A 50 -9.59 26.91 15.95
N ASN A 51 -8.80 26.75 14.87
CA ASN A 51 -9.33 26.73 13.50
C ASN A 51 -9.68 25.32 12.97
N LEU A 52 -9.64 24.28 13.81
CA LEU A 52 -9.89 22.90 13.34
C LEU A 52 -11.24 22.76 12.61
N ILE A 53 -12.31 23.27 13.20
CA ILE A 53 -13.67 23.17 12.62
C ILE A 53 -13.74 23.93 11.30
N THR A 54 -13.18 25.14 11.25
CA THR A 54 -13.12 25.96 10.03
C THR A 54 -12.33 25.25 8.93
N ASN A 55 -11.16 24.69 9.27
CA ASN A 55 -10.33 23.96 8.31
C ASN A 55 -11.03 22.70 7.78
N ILE A 56 -11.77 21.98 8.64
CA ILE A 56 -12.60 20.84 8.21
C ILE A 56 -13.71 21.32 7.25
N GLN A 57 -14.45 22.35 7.61
CA GLN A 57 -15.50 22.90 6.75
C GLN A 57 -14.94 23.34 5.40
N ASN A 58 -13.84 24.08 5.40
CA ASN A 58 -13.18 24.54 4.18
C ASN A 58 -12.74 23.35 3.31
N ALA A 59 -12.18 22.29 3.91
CA ALA A 59 -11.73 21.10 3.20
C ALA A 59 -12.88 20.40 2.47
N PHE A 60 -14.04 20.26 3.12
CA PHE A 60 -15.22 19.61 2.53
C PHE A 60 -16.00 20.54 1.58
N HIS A 61 -15.87 21.88 1.70
CA HIS A 61 -16.46 22.81 0.76
C HIS A 61 -15.62 23.01 -0.51
N SER A 62 -14.30 22.98 -0.39
CA SER A 62 -13.38 23.26 -1.49
C SER A 62 -13.15 22.05 -2.38
N ALA A 63 -13.41 20.83 -1.90
CA ALA A 63 -13.25 19.60 -2.64
C ALA A 63 -14.20 18.51 -2.12
N ASP A 64 -14.60 17.62 -3.00
CA ASP A 64 -15.38 16.43 -2.61
C ASP A 64 -14.45 15.35 -2.03
N ILE A 65 -13.93 15.62 -0.81
CA ILE A 65 -13.05 14.69 -0.08
C ILE A 65 -13.75 13.36 0.19
N GLY A 66 -15.07 13.37 0.44
CA GLY A 66 -15.84 12.15 0.64
C GLY A 66 -15.81 11.24 -0.57
N ARG A 67 -16.03 11.80 -1.75
CA ARG A 67 -15.95 11.07 -3.03
C ARG A 67 -14.53 10.58 -3.33
N ALA A 68 -13.53 11.43 -3.13
CA ALA A 68 -12.13 11.06 -3.32
C ALA A 68 -11.70 9.93 -2.38
N PHE A 69 -12.20 9.91 -1.14
CA PHE A 69 -12.00 8.81 -0.19
C PHE A 69 -12.62 7.51 -0.70
N LEU A 70 -13.87 7.55 -1.16
CA LEU A 70 -14.57 6.38 -1.72
C LEU A 70 -13.89 5.86 -3.00
N ASN A 71 -13.43 6.76 -3.87
CA ASN A 71 -12.67 6.40 -5.06
C ASN A 71 -11.36 5.67 -4.67
N SER A 72 -10.61 6.21 -3.71
CA SER A 72 -9.40 5.56 -3.20
C SER A 72 -9.69 4.21 -2.57
N ALA A 73 -10.75 4.10 -1.77
CA ALA A 73 -11.15 2.84 -1.15
C ALA A 73 -11.51 1.79 -2.21
N TYR A 74 -12.33 2.17 -3.19
CA TYR A 74 -12.71 1.30 -4.29
C TYR A 74 -11.49 0.79 -5.08
N VAL A 75 -10.65 1.73 -5.55
CA VAL A 75 -9.46 1.39 -6.35
C VAL A 75 -8.48 0.52 -5.56
N SER A 76 -8.22 0.87 -4.29
CA SER A 76 -7.26 0.13 -3.46
C SER A 76 -7.75 -1.27 -3.11
N VAL A 77 -9.04 -1.43 -2.80
CA VAL A 77 -9.63 -2.75 -2.54
C VAL A 77 -9.60 -3.61 -3.80
N MET A 78 -10.01 -3.06 -4.95
CA MET A 78 -10.00 -3.79 -6.23
C MET A 78 -8.58 -4.22 -6.62
N ILE A 79 -7.59 -3.33 -6.54
CA ILE A 79 -6.19 -3.67 -6.80
C ILE A 79 -5.74 -4.77 -5.83
N THR A 80 -6.01 -4.63 -4.55
CA THR A 80 -5.58 -5.59 -3.53
C THR A 80 -6.13 -6.97 -3.79
N VAL A 81 -7.45 -7.10 -3.98
CA VAL A 81 -8.11 -8.40 -4.20
C VAL A 81 -7.60 -9.05 -5.48
N LEU A 82 -7.60 -8.30 -6.59
CA LEU A 82 -7.19 -8.85 -7.88
C LEU A 82 -5.70 -9.18 -7.93
N SER A 83 -4.84 -8.32 -7.38
CA SER A 83 -3.39 -8.58 -7.33
C SER A 83 -3.06 -9.82 -6.52
N ILE A 84 -3.68 -9.97 -5.35
CA ILE A 84 -3.45 -11.12 -4.48
C ILE A 84 -3.86 -12.41 -5.18
N LEU A 85 -5.03 -12.45 -5.81
CA LEU A 85 -5.50 -13.63 -6.52
C LEU A 85 -4.59 -14.00 -7.69
N ILE A 86 -4.24 -13.04 -8.54
CA ILE A 86 -3.40 -13.27 -9.73
C ILE A 86 -1.97 -13.60 -9.33
N CYS A 87 -1.37 -12.80 -8.44
CA CYS A 87 0.04 -12.97 -8.08
C CYS A 87 0.27 -14.22 -7.21
N SER A 88 -0.69 -14.59 -6.34
CA SER A 88 -0.57 -15.83 -5.57
C SER A 88 -0.70 -17.06 -6.45
N ALA A 89 -1.61 -17.05 -7.43
CA ALA A 89 -1.72 -18.14 -8.41
C ALA A 89 -0.44 -18.27 -9.26
N ALA A 90 0.15 -17.14 -9.67
CA ALA A 90 1.43 -17.13 -10.39
C ALA A 90 2.58 -17.65 -9.52
N GLY A 91 2.70 -17.19 -8.26
CA GLY A 91 3.70 -17.65 -7.31
C GLY A 91 3.58 -19.15 -6.99
N TYR A 92 2.34 -19.62 -6.76
CA TYR A 92 2.01 -21.04 -6.60
C TYR A 92 2.45 -21.86 -7.82
N ALA A 93 2.10 -21.40 -9.01
CA ALA A 93 2.45 -22.10 -10.25
C ALA A 93 3.96 -22.20 -10.45
N CYS A 94 4.73 -21.17 -10.10
CA CYS A 94 6.20 -21.19 -10.18
C CYS A 94 6.85 -22.27 -9.30
N VAL A 95 6.20 -22.67 -8.21
CA VAL A 95 6.74 -23.68 -7.28
C VAL A 95 6.19 -25.07 -7.59
N VAL A 96 4.87 -25.19 -7.79
CA VAL A 96 4.18 -26.47 -7.97
C VAL A 96 4.39 -27.05 -9.37
N TYR A 97 4.47 -26.17 -10.39
CA TYR A 97 4.70 -26.55 -11.79
C TYR A 97 6.10 -26.10 -12.28
N LYS A 98 7.11 -26.35 -11.45
CA LYS A 98 8.49 -25.95 -11.74
C LYS A 98 8.98 -26.51 -13.07
N SER A 99 9.42 -25.61 -13.96
CA SER A 99 9.98 -25.93 -15.27
C SER A 99 11.00 -24.86 -15.71
N LYS A 100 11.82 -25.16 -16.73
CA LYS A 100 12.72 -24.14 -17.31
C LYS A 100 11.96 -22.92 -17.81
N ALA A 101 10.76 -23.11 -18.38
CA ALA A 101 9.94 -22.01 -18.87
C ALA A 101 9.43 -21.12 -17.73
N THR A 102 8.92 -21.69 -16.63
CA THR A 102 8.47 -20.92 -15.48
C THR A 102 9.62 -20.14 -14.83
N GLU A 103 10.83 -20.70 -14.77
CA GLU A 103 12.00 -19.99 -14.27
C GLU A 103 12.41 -18.82 -15.16
N ILE A 104 12.39 -18.98 -16.49
CA ILE A 104 12.70 -17.90 -17.44
C ILE A 104 11.66 -16.76 -17.31
N VAL A 105 10.37 -17.09 -17.30
CA VAL A 105 9.30 -16.11 -17.13
C VAL A 105 9.46 -15.35 -15.80
N PHE A 106 9.76 -16.08 -14.72
CA PHE A 106 10.01 -15.47 -13.42
C PHE A 106 11.23 -14.53 -13.45
N MET A 107 12.35 -14.92 -14.08
CA MET A 107 13.52 -14.05 -14.21
C MET A 107 13.21 -12.78 -14.98
N ILE A 108 12.46 -12.86 -16.09
CA ILE A 108 12.00 -11.68 -16.85
C ILE A 108 11.13 -10.77 -15.98
N LEU A 109 10.23 -11.36 -15.19
CA LEU A 109 9.37 -10.63 -14.28
C LEU A 109 10.18 -9.87 -13.20
N ILE A 110 11.17 -10.51 -12.59
CA ILE A 110 12.08 -9.84 -11.63
C ILE A 110 12.90 -8.75 -12.32
N ALA A 111 13.44 -9.01 -13.52
CA ALA A 111 14.18 -8.00 -14.28
C ALA A 111 13.32 -6.76 -14.59
N SER A 112 12.02 -6.93 -14.79
CA SER A 112 11.09 -5.82 -15.00
C SER A 112 11.00 -4.84 -13.82
N MET A 113 11.32 -5.29 -12.60
CA MET A 113 11.35 -4.44 -11.40
C MET A 113 12.52 -3.45 -11.40
N MET A 114 13.56 -3.71 -12.18
CA MET A 114 14.71 -2.80 -12.31
C MET A 114 14.35 -1.53 -13.10
N VAL A 115 13.26 -1.56 -13.86
CA VAL A 115 12.81 -0.39 -14.61
C VAL A 115 12.09 0.58 -13.67
N PRO A 116 12.61 1.80 -13.44
CA PRO A 116 11.97 2.77 -12.57
C PRO A 116 10.59 3.17 -13.11
N PHE A 117 9.64 3.39 -12.18
CA PHE A 117 8.25 3.69 -12.57
C PHE A 117 8.16 4.95 -13.43
N ALA A 118 8.96 5.99 -13.14
CA ALA A 118 8.98 7.22 -13.90
C ALA A 118 9.28 7.00 -15.40
N ALA A 119 10.16 6.06 -15.73
CA ALA A 119 10.48 5.72 -17.13
C ALA A 119 9.30 5.03 -17.85
N LYS A 120 8.40 4.39 -17.11
CA LYS A 120 7.22 3.71 -17.65
C LYS A 120 6.02 4.62 -17.84
N LEU A 121 6.01 5.84 -17.26
CA LEU A 121 4.84 6.74 -17.28
C LEU A 121 4.36 7.08 -18.70
N ILE A 122 5.27 7.52 -19.57
CA ILE A 122 4.90 7.95 -20.94
C ILE A 122 4.44 6.75 -21.78
N PRO A 123 5.16 5.60 -21.83
CA PRO A 123 4.66 4.41 -22.52
C PRO A 123 3.30 3.95 -22.00
N LEU A 124 3.12 3.92 -20.68
CA LEU A 124 1.88 3.50 -20.05
C LEU A 124 0.72 4.44 -20.41
N TYR A 125 0.94 5.77 -20.35
CA TYR A 125 -0.04 6.75 -20.79
C TYR A 125 -0.48 6.52 -22.24
N ARG A 126 0.47 6.31 -23.17
CA ARG A 126 0.16 6.04 -24.59
C ARG A 126 -0.69 4.79 -24.77
N ILE A 127 -0.39 3.71 -24.03
CA ILE A 127 -1.17 2.46 -24.09
C ILE A 127 -2.62 2.73 -23.67
N PHE A 128 -2.82 3.37 -22.50
CA PHE A 128 -4.17 3.63 -21.99
C PHE A 128 -4.93 4.70 -22.79
N ALA A 129 -4.23 5.68 -23.40
CA ALA A 129 -4.82 6.62 -24.33
C ALA A 129 -5.35 5.92 -25.60
N ASN A 130 -4.55 5.04 -26.21
CA ASN A 130 -4.96 4.27 -27.38
C ASN A 130 -6.10 3.29 -27.09
N LEU A 131 -6.20 2.79 -25.87
CA LEU A 131 -7.29 1.93 -25.42
C LEU A 131 -8.55 2.72 -25.00
N HIS A 132 -8.53 4.06 -25.07
CA HIS A 132 -9.60 4.94 -24.58
C HIS A 132 -9.99 4.69 -23.11
N LEU A 133 -9.02 4.29 -22.28
CA LEU A 133 -9.21 3.97 -20.86
C LEU A 133 -8.78 5.10 -19.93
N LEU A 134 -8.20 6.21 -20.44
CA LEU A 134 -7.87 7.36 -19.58
C LEU A 134 -9.12 7.90 -18.90
N ASN A 135 -8.93 8.54 -17.76
CA ASN A 135 -10.01 9.04 -16.90
C ASN A 135 -11.01 7.94 -16.48
N ASN A 136 -10.50 6.73 -16.23
CA ASN A 136 -11.27 5.57 -15.77
C ASN A 136 -10.49 4.83 -14.69
N PHE A 137 -11.17 4.30 -13.67
CA PHE A 137 -10.52 3.53 -12.60
C PHE A 137 -9.80 2.28 -13.10
N TRP A 138 -10.26 1.68 -14.20
CA TRP A 138 -9.56 0.55 -14.82
C TRP A 138 -8.17 0.93 -15.36
N ALA A 139 -7.94 2.21 -15.71
CA ALA A 139 -6.59 2.68 -16.04
C ALA A 139 -5.64 2.58 -14.84
N ILE A 140 -6.16 2.73 -13.62
CA ILE A 140 -5.36 2.60 -12.39
C ILE A 140 -5.23 1.13 -11.97
N ILE A 141 -6.31 0.35 -12.08
CA ILE A 141 -6.39 -1.02 -11.58
C ILE A 141 -5.56 -1.97 -12.46
N LEU A 142 -5.75 -1.96 -13.78
CA LEU A 142 -5.15 -2.95 -14.68
C LEU A 142 -3.62 -3.03 -14.61
N PRO A 143 -2.84 -1.93 -14.62
CA PRO A 143 -1.39 -2.02 -14.56
C PRO A 143 -0.87 -2.43 -13.19
N ALA A 144 -1.70 -2.36 -12.15
CA ALA A 144 -1.33 -2.68 -10.77
C ALA A 144 -1.57 -4.15 -10.38
N ILE A 145 -2.52 -4.86 -11.04
CA ILE A 145 -2.92 -6.22 -10.65
C ILE A 145 -1.84 -7.29 -10.90
N GLY A 146 -0.92 -7.05 -11.83
CA GLY A 146 0.21 -7.95 -12.13
C GLY A 146 1.51 -7.51 -11.46
N ALA A 147 1.49 -7.13 -10.19
CA ALA A 147 2.64 -6.59 -9.48
C ALA A 147 3.80 -7.62 -9.36
N PRO A 148 4.97 -7.41 -10.02
CA PRO A 148 6.08 -8.36 -10.00
C PRO A 148 6.57 -8.68 -8.58
N PHE A 149 6.58 -7.70 -7.69
CA PHE A 149 6.95 -7.89 -6.29
C PHE A 149 6.03 -8.89 -5.58
N LEU A 150 4.72 -8.85 -5.82
CA LEU A 150 3.78 -9.78 -5.19
C LEU A 150 3.96 -11.22 -5.72
N VAL A 151 4.24 -11.40 -7.01
CA VAL A 151 4.57 -12.72 -7.56
C VAL A 151 5.84 -13.28 -6.91
N PHE A 152 6.89 -12.46 -6.81
CA PHE A 152 8.12 -12.81 -6.09
C PHE A 152 7.83 -13.18 -4.63
N PHE A 153 7.06 -12.36 -3.93
CA PHE A 153 6.71 -12.55 -2.53
C PHE A 153 5.96 -13.87 -2.31
N PHE A 154 4.95 -14.17 -3.13
CA PHE A 154 4.21 -15.43 -3.04
C PHE A 154 5.08 -16.62 -3.40
N ARG A 155 5.89 -16.55 -4.46
CA ARG A 155 6.82 -17.63 -4.81
C ARG A 155 7.77 -17.94 -3.66
N GLN A 156 8.43 -16.91 -3.10
CA GLN A 156 9.41 -17.07 -2.02
C GLN A 156 8.79 -17.74 -0.78
N ASN A 157 7.57 -17.36 -0.42
CA ASN A 157 6.86 -17.99 0.68
C ASN A 157 6.36 -19.40 0.33
N SER A 158 6.03 -19.66 -0.92
CA SER A 158 5.58 -20.99 -1.39
C SER A 158 6.71 -22.01 -1.45
N GLU A 159 7.97 -21.60 -1.52
CA GLU A 159 9.12 -22.52 -1.50
C GLU A 159 9.19 -23.33 -0.19
N ASN A 160 8.64 -22.81 0.90
CA ASN A 160 8.55 -23.49 2.19
C ASN A 160 7.23 -24.25 2.39
N PHE A 161 6.35 -24.26 1.39
CA PHE A 161 5.08 -24.98 1.48
C PHE A 161 5.31 -26.49 1.36
N PRO A 162 4.67 -27.34 2.21
CA PRO A 162 4.81 -28.80 2.14
C PRO A 162 4.14 -29.33 0.87
N ILE A 163 4.92 -29.60 -0.16
CA ILE A 163 4.46 -30.09 -1.48
C ILE A 163 3.74 -31.44 -1.35
N GLU A 164 4.11 -32.24 -0.36
CA GLU A 164 3.48 -33.52 -0.04
C GLU A 164 1.99 -33.39 0.21
N THR A 165 1.54 -32.27 0.81
CA THR A 165 0.12 -31.98 1.03
C THR A 165 -0.63 -31.83 -0.30
N ILE A 166 0.00 -31.20 -1.30
CA ILE A 166 -0.58 -31.07 -2.64
C ILE A 166 -0.65 -32.43 -3.34
N GLN A 167 0.42 -33.21 -3.21
CA GLN A 167 0.48 -34.56 -3.81
C GLN A 167 -0.59 -35.50 -3.20
N ALA A 168 -0.74 -35.49 -1.89
CA ALA A 168 -1.78 -36.25 -1.19
C ALA A 168 -3.19 -35.86 -1.68
N ALA A 169 -3.45 -34.56 -1.77
CA ALA A 169 -4.75 -34.07 -2.25
C ALA A 169 -5.04 -34.48 -3.73
N ARG A 170 -4.02 -34.57 -4.56
CA ARG A 170 -4.15 -35.09 -5.94
C ARG A 170 -4.53 -36.57 -5.95
N VAL A 171 -3.90 -37.38 -5.07
CA VAL A 171 -4.23 -38.80 -4.92
C VAL A 171 -5.68 -38.96 -4.43
N ASP A 172 -6.17 -38.08 -3.56
CA ASP A 172 -7.54 -38.03 -3.06
C ASP A 172 -8.53 -37.49 -4.10
N GLY A 173 -8.08 -37.19 -5.34
CA GLY A 173 -8.94 -36.75 -6.43
C GLY A 173 -9.37 -35.29 -6.40
N CYS A 174 -8.72 -34.44 -5.59
CA CYS A 174 -8.98 -33.01 -5.58
C CYS A 174 -8.53 -32.35 -6.90
N SER A 175 -9.37 -31.47 -7.43
CA SER A 175 -9.00 -30.65 -8.59
C SER A 175 -7.94 -29.62 -8.23
N GLU A 176 -7.10 -29.19 -9.19
CA GLU A 176 -6.02 -28.18 -8.97
C GLU A 176 -6.58 -26.85 -8.42
N ILE A 177 -7.75 -26.42 -8.92
CA ILE A 177 -8.44 -25.23 -8.40
C ILE A 177 -8.89 -25.46 -6.95
N GLY A 178 -9.40 -26.67 -6.64
CA GLY A 178 -9.77 -27.06 -5.28
C GLY A 178 -8.57 -27.05 -4.33
N ILE A 179 -7.43 -27.59 -4.76
CA ILE A 179 -6.18 -27.57 -3.99
C ILE A 179 -5.73 -26.14 -3.71
N PHE A 180 -5.74 -25.26 -4.71
CA PHE A 180 -5.36 -23.88 -4.55
C PHE A 180 -6.22 -23.13 -3.52
N PHE A 181 -7.56 -23.18 -3.66
CA PHE A 181 -8.46 -22.39 -2.80
C PHE A 181 -8.73 -23.03 -1.44
N ARG A 182 -8.77 -24.37 -1.34
CA ARG A 182 -9.17 -25.07 -0.10
C ARG A 182 -7.98 -25.54 0.74
N ILE A 183 -6.80 -25.68 0.16
CA ILE A 183 -5.61 -26.18 0.86
C ILE A 183 -4.53 -25.11 0.91
N TYR A 184 -4.01 -24.68 -0.26
CA TYR A 184 -2.90 -23.76 -0.32
C TYR A 184 -3.25 -22.39 0.30
N MET A 185 -4.32 -21.75 -0.15
CA MET A 185 -4.68 -20.40 0.31
C MET A 185 -4.92 -20.34 1.84
N PRO A 186 -5.69 -21.25 2.48
CA PRO A 186 -5.87 -21.24 3.93
C PRO A 186 -4.57 -21.52 4.71
N MET A 187 -3.70 -22.39 4.22
CA MET A 187 -2.41 -22.68 4.87
C MET A 187 -1.46 -21.50 4.80
N MET A 188 -1.56 -20.66 3.76
CA MET A 188 -0.72 -19.48 3.55
C MET A 188 -1.36 -18.18 4.08
N ARG A 189 -2.32 -18.26 5.00
CA ARG A 189 -3.12 -17.11 5.47
C ARG A 189 -2.30 -15.92 5.97
N SER A 190 -1.17 -16.15 6.64
CA SER A 190 -0.28 -15.09 7.11
C SER A 190 0.42 -14.37 5.94
N THR A 191 0.84 -15.12 4.93
CA THR A 191 1.41 -14.59 3.69
C THR A 191 0.37 -13.74 2.92
N TYR A 192 -0.87 -14.24 2.83
CA TYR A 192 -1.97 -13.48 2.20
C TYR A 192 -2.29 -12.19 2.96
N ALA A 193 -2.28 -12.21 4.28
CA ALA A 193 -2.49 -11.01 5.08
C ALA A 193 -1.36 -9.98 4.88
N ALA A 194 -0.09 -10.42 4.86
CA ALA A 194 1.04 -9.55 4.58
C ALA A 194 0.99 -8.95 3.16
N ALA A 195 0.65 -9.77 2.16
CA ALA A 195 0.44 -9.33 0.78
C ALA A 195 -0.70 -8.30 0.66
N ALA A 196 -1.80 -8.49 1.42
CA ALA A 196 -2.93 -7.57 1.44
C ALA A 196 -2.55 -6.20 1.98
N ILE A 197 -1.80 -6.15 3.10
CA ILE A 197 -1.29 -4.89 3.65
C ILE A 197 -0.43 -4.18 2.62
N PHE A 198 0.56 -4.89 2.07
CA PHE A 198 1.49 -4.32 1.09
C PHE A 198 0.76 -3.78 -0.13
N SER A 199 -0.12 -4.58 -0.74
CA SER A 199 -0.87 -4.20 -1.94
C SER A 199 -1.80 -3.02 -1.68
N PHE A 200 -2.55 -3.06 -0.56
CA PHE A 200 -3.45 -1.97 -0.20
C PHE A 200 -2.70 -0.66 0.05
N MET A 201 -1.62 -0.69 0.83
CA MET A 201 -0.83 0.51 1.11
C MET A 201 -0.19 1.08 -0.15
N ALA A 202 0.31 0.24 -1.05
CA ALA A 202 0.87 0.66 -2.32
C ALA A 202 -0.18 1.31 -3.23
N ALA A 203 -1.39 0.76 -3.27
CA ALA A 203 -2.51 1.29 -4.05
C ALA A 203 -3.10 2.57 -3.44
N TRP A 204 -3.32 2.57 -2.11
CA TRP A 204 -3.87 3.71 -1.38
C TRP A 204 -3.00 4.97 -1.48
N ASN A 205 -1.68 4.81 -1.35
CA ASN A 205 -0.73 5.92 -1.39
C ASN A 205 -0.26 6.26 -2.82
N ASN A 206 -0.82 5.60 -3.85
CA ASN A 206 -0.43 5.87 -5.23
C ASN A 206 -0.95 7.24 -5.67
N TYR A 207 -0.01 8.11 -6.02
CA TYR A 207 -0.27 9.47 -6.49
C TYR A 207 0.13 9.65 -7.95
N MET A 208 1.32 9.16 -8.32
CA MET A 208 1.98 9.50 -9.58
C MET A 208 1.19 9.03 -10.80
N TRP A 209 0.65 7.81 -10.77
CA TRP A 209 -0.11 7.29 -11.88
C TRP A 209 -1.54 7.87 -11.96
N PRO A 210 -2.32 7.96 -10.86
CA PRO A 210 -3.57 8.72 -10.83
C PRO A 210 -3.46 10.14 -11.37
N LEU A 211 -2.38 10.88 -11.06
CA LEU A 211 -2.14 12.23 -11.56
C LEU A 211 -2.10 12.31 -13.09
N VAL A 212 -1.56 11.28 -13.73
CA VAL A 212 -1.42 11.25 -15.20
C VAL A 212 -2.65 10.65 -15.88
N ALA A 213 -3.30 9.67 -15.25
CA ALA A 213 -4.36 8.87 -15.85
C ALA A 213 -5.77 9.42 -15.61
N LEU A 214 -6.01 10.14 -14.49
CA LEU A 214 -7.29 10.72 -14.14
C LEU A 214 -7.31 12.21 -14.50
N GLN A 215 -8.38 12.66 -15.16
CA GLN A 215 -8.48 14.02 -15.71
C GLN A 215 -9.61 14.84 -15.06
N SER A 216 -10.60 14.18 -14.49
CA SER A 216 -11.76 14.83 -13.87
C SER A 216 -11.74 14.69 -12.34
N GLU A 217 -12.08 15.77 -11.64
CA GLU A 217 -12.05 15.84 -10.17
C GLU A 217 -12.97 14.80 -9.50
N ASP A 218 -14.08 14.46 -10.15
CA ASP A 218 -15.02 13.44 -9.66
C ASP A 218 -14.42 12.04 -9.58
N LYS A 219 -13.28 11.80 -10.25
CA LYS A 219 -12.53 10.54 -10.26
C LYS A 219 -11.22 10.58 -9.47
N TYR A 220 -10.86 11.73 -8.93
CA TYR A 220 -9.62 11.84 -8.19
C TYR A 220 -9.60 10.87 -7.00
N THR A 221 -8.44 10.25 -6.79
CA THR A 221 -8.12 9.52 -5.56
C THR A 221 -7.77 10.52 -4.45
N LEU A 222 -7.86 10.11 -3.21
CA LEU A 222 -7.65 11.00 -2.08
C LEU A 222 -6.25 11.64 -2.05
N PRO A 223 -5.13 10.90 -2.28
CA PRO A 223 -3.82 11.53 -2.39
C PRO A 223 -3.73 12.57 -3.53
N LEU A 224 -4.38 12.30 -4.66
CA LEU A 224 -4.43 13.23 -5.78
C LEU A 224 -5.25 14.48 -5.43
N MET A 225 -6.41 14.31 -4.80
CA MET A 225 -7.25 15.42 -4.34
C MET A 225 -6.51 16.31 -3.33
N VAL A 226 -5.87 15.71 -2.32
CA VAL A 226 -5.09 16.45 -1.31
C VAL A 226 -3.93 17.22 -1.95
N SER A 227 -3.26 16.64 -2.93
CA SER A 227 -2.20 17.33 -3.69
C SER A 227 -2.76 18.49 -4.50
N ASN A 228 -3.95 18.34 -5.08
CA ASN A 228 -4.61 19.41 -5.83
C ASN A 228 -4.98 20.59 -4.93
N LEU A 229 -5.47 20.34 -3.71
CA LEU A 229 -5.72 21.38 -2.71
C LEU A 229 -4.46 22.18 -2.33
N ALA A 230 -3.28 21.52 -2.40
CA ALA A 230 -1.99 22.15 -2.09
C ALA A 230 -1.38 22.91 -3.29
N SER A 231 -1.92 22.75 -4.51
CA SER A 231 -1.31 23.27 -5.74
C SER A 231 -1.78 24.68 -6.12
N GLY A 232 -2.71 25.30 -5.38
CA GLY A 232 -3.22 26.63 -5.63
C GLY A 232 -2.16 27.73 -5.42
N PHE A 233 -2.39 28.93 -6.00
CA PHE A 233 -1.50 30.09 -5.83
C PHE A 233 -1.35 30.53 -4.36
N ALA A 234 -2.39 30.35 -3.54
CA ALA A 234 -2.41 30.60 -2.10
C ALA A 234 -3.10 29.42 -1.40
N PRO A 235 -2.40 28.30 -1.19
CA PRO A 235 -3.01 27.12 -0.58
C PRO A 235 -3.42 27.37 0.88
N ASP A 236 -4.60 26.88 1.26
CA ASP A 236 -4.98 26.81 2.65
C ASP A 236 -4.35 25.59 3.31
N TYR A 237 -3.20 25.80 3.94
CA TYR A 237 -2.43 24.72 4.58
C TYR A 237 -3.21 24.05 5.72
N GLY A 238 -4.12 24.77 6.43
CA GLY A 238 -4.96 24.16 7.44
C GLY A 238 -5.91 23.11 6.85
N MET A 239 -6.55 23.46 5.74
CA MET A 239 -7.39 22.55 4.96
C MET A 239 -6.60 21.35 4.40
N VAL A 240 -5.41 21.61 3.85
CA VAL A 240 -4.52 20.54 3.33
C VAL A 240 -4.14 19.56 4.46
N MET A 241 -3.81 20.05 5.66
CA MET A 241 -3.49 19.18 6.81
C MET A 241 -4.66 18.30 7.21
N VAL A 242 -5.89 18.81 7.17
CA VAL A 242 -7.09 17.99 7.37
C VAL A 242 -7.19 16.88 6.33
N GLY A 243 -6.97 17.19 5.04
CA GLY A 243 -6.97 16.22 3.97
C GLY A 243 -5.90 15.12 4.17
N ILE A 244 -4.70 15.49 4.60
CA ILE A 244 -3.61 14.54 4.91
C ILE A 244 -4.00 13.66 6.11
N ILE A 245 -4.62 14.20 7.17
CA ILE A 245 -5.10 13.41 8.30
C ILE A 245 -6.09 12.36 7.83
N ILE A 246 -7.10 12.76 7.06
CA ILE A 246 -8.12 11.84 6.52
C ILE A 246 -7.45 10.75 5.66
N SER A 247 -6.47 11.13 4.83
CA SER A 247 -5.72 10.19 3.99
C SER A 247 -4.87 9.19 4.79
N THR A 248 -4.43 9.58 5.98
CA THR A 248 -3.56 8.74 6.83
C THR A 248 -4.36 7.70 7.63
N ILE A 249 -5.61 7.98 7.98
CA ILE A 249 -6.44 7.11 8.83
C ILE A 249 -6.54 5.67 8.31
N PRO A 250 -6.89 5.38 7.04
CA PRO A 250 -7.02 4.00 6.57
C PRO A 250 -5.71 3.23 6.62
N THR A 251 -4.58 3.89 6.33
CA THR A 251 -3.25 3.28 6.42
C THR A 251 -2.95 2.85 7.87
N ILE A 252 -3.22 3.72 8.85
CA ILE A 252 -3.06 3.43 10.27
C ILE A 252 -3.98 2.28 10.69
N VAL A 253 -5.26 2.34 10.33
CA VAL A 253 -6.25 1.31 10.69
C VAL A 253 -5.84 -0.05 10.16
N ILE A 254 -5.50 -0.16 8.89
CA ILE A 254 -5.09 -1.43 8.27
C ILE A 254 -3.81 -1.95 8.89
N PHE A 255 -2.83 -1.09 9.17
CA PHE A 255 -1.61 -1.49 9.84
C PHE A 255 -1.91 -2.11 11.21
N PHE A 256 -2.69 -1.44 12.07
CA PHE A 256 -3.02 -1.97 13.39
C PHE A 256 -3.85 -3.25 13.36
N LEU A 257 -4.77 -3.38 12.41
CA LEU A 257 -5.58 -4.59 12.27
C LEU A 257 -4.76 -5.81 11.84
N LEU A 258 -3.76 -5.61 10.99
CA LEU A 258 -3.05 -6.70 10.34
C LEU A 258 -1.56 -6.82 10.74
N GLN A 259 -1.03 -5.94 11.62
CA GLN A 259 0.38 -5.92 12.02
C GLN A 259 0.90 -7.27 12.55
N LYS A 260 0.07 -8.01 13.30
CA LYS A 260 0.45 -9.33 13.82
C LYS A 260 0.70 -10.32 12.68
N SER A 261 -0.23 -10.39 11.73
CA SER A 261 -0.09 -11.27 10.56
C SER A 261 1.03 -10.81 9.62
N PHE A 262 1.30 -9.50 9.56
CA PHE A 262 2.41 -8.93 8.79
C PHE A 262 3.77 -9.41 9.36
N VAL A 263 3.96 -9.32 10.67
CA VAL A 263 5.17 -9.80 11.33
C VAL A 263 5.34 -11.31 11.15
N GLU A 264 4.27 -12.09 11.33
CA GLU A 264 4.27 -13.54 11.11
C GLU A 264 4.54 -13.90 9.65
N GLY A 265 3.99 -13.15 8.68
CA GLY A 265 4.17 -13.39 7.24
C GLY A 265 5.59 -13.09 6.75
N ILE A 266 6.28 -12.11 7.34
CA ILE A 266 7.67 -11.79 7.01
C ILE A 266 8.65 -12.71 7.74
N LEU A 267 8.38 -13.02 9.01
CA LEU A 267 9.25 -13.84 9.83
C LEU A 267 8.89 -15.33 9.79
N GLY A 268 7.71 -15.69 9.36
CA GLY A 268 7.18 -17.07 9.36
C GLY A 268 7.85 -18.03 8.40
N SER A 269 8.78 -17.56 7.59
CA SER A 269 9.71 -18.41 6.83
C SER A 269 10.89 -18.92 7.68
N VAL A 270 10.91 -18.66 8.99
CA VAL A 270 12.03 -18.96 9.90
C VAL A 270 11.60 -19.95 11.01
N LYS A 271 10.68 -20.87 10.72
CA LYS A 271 10.44 -22.03 11.60
C LYS A 271 10.54 -23.31 10.83
#